data_372f1634ab8cf75fe7f07d214b26d8fe
#
_entry.id   372f1634ab8cf75fe7f07d214b26d8fe
#
_cell.length_a   1.000
_cell.length_b   1.000
_cell.length_c   1.000
_cell.angle_alpha   90.00
_cell.angle_beta   90.00
_cell.angle_gamma   90.00
#
_symmetry.space_group_name_H-M   'P 1'
#
loop_
_entity.id
_entity.type
_entity.pdbx_description
1 polymer ?
#
loop_
_entity_poly.entity_id
_entity_poly.type
_entity_poly.pdbx_seq_one_letter_code
_entity_poly.pdbx_strand_id
1 'polypeptide(L)'
;AAWYLATSGKRAKQIVNEFQPDIAIGTGGYVSGPVIRMAAKMGVPCAIHEQNAFPGVTNKMLSKEVDHVMLTVKEALEYMDFDCPYTITGLPVRAGILQKTKEQARKELGFDDSMCILSFGGSLGAGCINEVMEELIPWHVKNGMAINHIHGYGGMGRESFPAAMRAAGIPMRSDRLRITEYIHDMDTCLAAADLVICRAGAST
;
A
#
# COMPACT_ATOMS: atom_id res chain seq x y z
N ALA A 1 -14.99 -15.38 15.39
CA ALA A 1 -14.03 -14.30 15.72
C ALA A 1 -13.55 -14.41 17.17
N ALA A 2 -14.43 -14.48 18.20
CA ALA A 2 -14.04 -14.50 19.62
C ALA A 2 -13.11 -15.68 19.99
N TRP A 3 -13.34 -16.87 19.44
CA TRP A 3 -12.49 -18.05 19.67
C TRP A 3 -11.06 -17.86 19.13
N TYR A 4 -10.91 -17.25 17.97
CA TYR A 4 -9.59 -16.91 17.41
C TYR A 4 -8.85 -15.87 18.26
N LEU A 5 -9.56 -14.90 18.82
CA LEU A 5 -8.97 -13.93 19.74
C LEU A 5 -8.48 -14.60 21.05
N ALA A 6 -9.27 -15.52 21.60
CA ALA A 6 -8.90 -16.25 22.81
C ALA A 6 -7.69 -17.20 22.62
N THR A 7 -7.54 -17.78 21.43
CA THR A 7 -6.43 -18.71 21.11
C THR A 7 -5.19 -18.01 20.55
N SER A 8 -5.33 -16.79 20.02
CA SER A 8 -4.24 -16.04 19.38
C SER A 8 -3.06 -15.76 20.33
N GLY A 9 -3.34 -15.49 21.61
CA GLY A 9 -2.29 -15.26 22.60
C GLY A 9 -1.40 -16.49 22.84
N LYS A 10 -1.98 -17.70 22.88
CA LYS A 10 -1.22 -18.94 23.02
C LYS A 10 -0.33 -19.20 21.80
N ARG A 11 -0.87 -18.98 20.58
CA ARG A 11 -0.09 -19.12 19.35
C ARG A 11 0.99 -18.05 19.22
N ALA A 12 0.70 -16.79 19.60
CA ALA A 12 1.69 -15.73 19.66
C ALA A 12 2.86 -16.08 20.59
N LYS A 13 2.56 -16.60 21.80
CA LYS A 13 3.60 -17.06 22.74
C LYS A 13 4.48 -18.15 22.15
N GLN A 14 3.87 -19.11 21.45
CA GLN A 14 4.63 -20.17 20.78
C GLN A 14 5.54 -19.59 19.69
N ILE A 15 5.05 -18.69 18.84
CA ILE A 15 5.83 -18.05 17.78
C ILE A 15 7.02 -17.27 18.38
N VAL A 16 6.79 -16.47 19.40
CA VAL A 16 7.87 -15.69 20.06
C VAL A 16 8.92 -16.61 20.69
N ASN A 17 8.48 -17.70 21.35
CA ASN A 17 9.40 -18.69 21.92
C ASN A 17 10.20 -19.45 20.87
N GLU A 18 9.59 -19.81 19.74
CA GLU A 18 10.27 -20.54 18.66
C GLU A 18 11.24 -19.64 17.90
N PHE A 19 10.84 -18.40 17.65
CA PHE A 19 11.64 -17.46 16.84
C PHE A 19 12.73 -16.74 17.65
N GLN A 20 12.52 -16.53 18.97
CA GLN A 20 13.46 -15.83 19.87
C GLN A 20 13.91 -14.47 19.33
N PRO A 21 12.99 -13.53 19.03
CA PRO A 21 13.35 -12.24 18.44
C PRO A 21 14.11 -11.36 19.45
N ASP A 22 15.11 -10.62 18.97
CA ASP A 22 15.81 -9.58 19.72
C ASP A 22 14.97 -8.30 19.84
N ILE A 23 14.08 -8.05 18.84
CA ILE A 23 13.14 -6.95 18.82
C ILE A 23 11.88 -7.35 18.04
N ALA A 24 10.73 -6.80 18.43
CA ALA A 24 9.47 -6.99 17.70
C ALA A 24 8.90 -5.63 17.24
N ILE A 25 8.57 -5.52 15.95
CA ILE A 25 8.02 -4.31 15.36
C ILE A 25 6.62 -4.58 14.81
N GLY A 26 5.62 -3.86 15.33
CA GLY A 26 4.23 -3.90 14.86
C GLY A 26 3.93 -2.77 13.89
N THR A 27 3.37 -3.10 12.72
CA THR A 27 2.98 -2.10 11.70
C THR A 27 1.47 -1.91 11.61
N GLY A 28 0.75 -2.27 12.68
CA GLY A 28 -0.71 -2.16 12.74
C GLY A 28 -1.45 -3.39 12.20
N GLY A 29 -2.76 -3.23 12.04
CA GLY A 29 -3.66 -4.33 11.73
C GLY A 29 -3.93 -5.23 12.97
N TYR A 30 -5.07 -5.90 12.96
CA TYR A 30 -5.49 -6.74 14.11
C TYR A 30 -4.62 -7.98 14.32
N VAL A 31 -3.86 -8.41 13.32
CA VAL A 31 -2.95 -9.58 13.41
C VAL A 31 -1.70 -9.26 14.23
N SER A 32 -1.17 -8.03 14.15
CA SER A 32 0.02 -7.63 14.89
C SER A 32 -0.26 -7.53 16.41
N GLY A 33 -1.50 -7.20 16.80
CA GLY A 33 -1.88 -6.99 18.19
C GLY A 33 -1.48 -8.13 19.15
N PRO A 34 -1.94 -9.36 18.95
CA PRO A 34 -1.60 -10.48 19.82
C PRO A 34 -0.10 -10.80 19.88
N VAL A 35 0.61 -10.65 18.75
CA VAL A 35 2.04 -10.99 18.64
C VAL A 35 2.89 -9.95 19.39
N ILE A 36 2.71 -8.66 19.10
CA ILE A 36 3.46 -7.59 19.78
C ILE A 36 3.17 -7.56 21.27
N ARG A 37 1.90 -7.67 21.65
CA ARG A 37 1.50 -7.74 23.05
C ARG A 37 2.16 -8.91 23.80
N MET A 38 2.26 -10.06 23.15
CA MET A 38 2.89 -11.22 23.75
C MET A 38 4.41 -11.05 23.84
N ALA A 39 5.05 -10.51 22.82
CA ALA A 39 6.48 -10.19 22.82
C ALA A 39 6.82 -9.23 23.98
N ALA A 40 6.07 -8.14 24.13
CA ALA A 40 6.23 -7.19 25.23
C ALA A 40 6.09 -7.87 26.60
N LYS A 41 5.06 -8.73 26.80
CA LYS A 41 4.88 -9.50 28.04
C LYS A 41 6.01 -10.50 28.33
N MET A 42 6.72 -10.91 27.31
CA MET A 42 7.87 -11.83 27.43
C MET A 42 9.20 -11.07 27.59
N GLY A 43 9.17 -9.73 27.68
CA GLY A 43 10.35 -8.89 27.86
C GLY A 43 11.16 -8.65 26.58
N VAL A 44 10.59 -8.94 25.42
CA VAL A 44 11.20 -8.59 24.12
C VAL A 44 11.00 -7.10 23.89
N PRO A 45 12.05 -6.33 23.55
CA PRO A 45 11.90 -4.93 23.15
C PRO A 45 10.91 -4.77 21.98
N CYS A 46 9.92 -3.87 22.13
CA CYS A 46 8.85 -3.74 21.17
C CYS A 46 8.70 -2.29 20.67
N ALA A 47 8.46 -2.15 19.39
CA ALA A 47 8.05 -0.88 18.77
C ALA A 47 6.81 -1.04 17.90
N ILE A 48 6.05 0.04 17.73
CA ILE A 48 4.97 0.10 16.74
C ILE A 48 5.18 1.26 15.78
N HIS A 49 4.69 1.09 14.56
CA HIS A 49 4.63 2.15 13.55
C HIS A 49 3.18 2.41 13.14
N GLU A 50 2.75 3.67 13.27
CA GLU A 50 1.41 4.11 12.82
C GLU A 50 1.53 4.91 11.53
N GLN A 51 0.81 4.48 10.51
CA GLN A 51 0.84 5.06 9.17
C GLN A 51 -0.17 6.20 9.00
N ASN A 52 -1.25 6.17 9.77
CA ASN A 52 -2.37 7.09 9.60
C ASN A 52 -2.29 8.28 10.57
N ALA A 53 -2.79 9.44 10.14
CA ALA A 53 -3.03 10.56 11.04
C ALA A 53 -4.08 10.23 12.11
N PHE A 54 -5.06 9.36 11.78
CA PHE A 54 -6.01 8.80 12.74
C PHE A 54 -5.63 7.34 13.04
N PRO A 55 -5.00 7.06 14.19
CA PRO A 55 -4.43 5.76 14.52
C PRO A 55 -5.45 4.64 14.61
N GLY A 56 -5.05 3.46 14.13
CA GLY A 56 -5.84 2.25 14.23
C GLY A 56 -6.00 1.77 15.69
N VAL A 57 -7.11 1.09 15.98
CA VAL A 57 -7.44 0.59 17.33
C VAL A 57 -6.31 -0.27 17.90
N THR A 58 -5.72 -1.14 17.10
CA THR A 58 -4.62 -2.01 17.51
C THR A 58 -3.41 -1.20 18.00
N ASN A 59 -2.98 -0.19 17.25
CA ASN A 59 -1.85 0.64 17.63
C ASN A 59 -2.15 1.49 18.86
N LYS A 60 -3.39 2.00 19.00
CA LYS A 60 -3.83 2.70 20.24
C LYS A 60 -3.74 1.79 21.49
N MET A 61 -4.07 0.51 21.34
CA MET A 61 -3.96 -0.44 22.46
C MET A 61 -2.51 -0.79 22.77
N LEU A 62 -1.72 -1.03 21.73
CA LEU A 62 -0.33 -1.43 21.88
C LEU A 62 0.59 -0.31 22.35
N SER A 63 0.27 0.95 22.06
CA SER A 63 1.10 2.10 22.45
C SER A 63 1.38 2.18 23.96
N LYS A 64 0.50 1.60 24.77
CA LYS A 64 0.65 1.53 26.23
C LYS A 64 1.51 0.35 26.72
N GLU A 65 1.91 -0.53 25.82
CA GLU A 65 2.59 -1.79 26.17
C GLU A 65 3.96 -1.95 25.49
N VAL A 66 4.32 -1.00 24.59
CA VAL A 66 5.58 -1.03 23.82
C VAL A 66 6.61 -0.03 24.34
N ASP A 67 7.87 -0.24 23.99
CA ASP A 67 8.98 0.60 24.42
C ASP A 67 9.18 1.84 23.53
N HIS A 68 8.64 1.82 22.29
CA HIS A 68 8.78 2.94 21.36
C HIS A 68 7.62 3.03 20.37
N VAL A 69 7.19 4.26 20.07
CA VAL A 69 6.16 4.55 19.06
C VAL A 69 6.76 5.33 17.89
N MET A 70 6.61 4.82 16.68
CA MET A 70 6.99 5.49 15.44
C MET A 70 5.72 5.98 14.74
N LEU A 71 5.71 7.25 14.32
CA LEU A 71 4.56 7.89 13.68
C LEU A 71 4.94 8.42 12.30
N THR A 72 4.06 8.25 11.34
CA THR A 72 4.21 8.87 10.03
C THR A 72 4.05 10.39 10.12
N VAL A 73 3.07 10.86 10.88
CA VAL A 73 2.74 12.28 11.04
C VAL A 73 2.46 12.61 12.51
N LYS A 74 2.75 13.84 12.92
CA LYS A 74 2.59 14.27 14.30
C LYS A 74 1.14 14.38 14.77
N GLU A 75 0.21 14.57 13.84
CA GLU A 75 -1.22 14.68 14.10
C GLU A 75 -1.79 13.41 14.77
N ALA A 76 -1.13 12.27 14.58
CA ALA A 76 -1.50 11.02 15.25
C ALA A 76 -1.38 11.10 16.79
N LEU A 77 -0.51 11.99 17.32
CA LEU A 77 -0.35 12.19 18.77
C LEU A 77 -1.64 12.64 19.45
N GLU A 78 -2.50 13.39 18.79
CA GLU A 78 -3.76 13.87 19.35
C GLU A 78 -4.73 12.72 19.69
N TYR A 79 -4.51 11.54 19.10
CA TYR A 79 -5.41 10.38 19.20
C TYR A 79 -4.80 9.17 19.89
N MET A 80 -3.57 9.30 20.37
CA MET A 80 -2.84 8.23 21.07
C MET A 80 -2.46 8.68 22.48
N ASP A 81 -2.46 7.72 23.41
CA ASP A 81 -2.11 7.90 24.80
C ASP A 81 -1.03 6.88 25.16
N PHE A 82 0.20 7.36 25.41
CA PHE A 82 1.36 6.54 25.76
C PHE A 82 2.43 7.37 26.48
N ASP A 83 3.23 6.72 27.31
CA ASP A 83 4.30 7.34 28.12
C ASP A 83 5.71 7.02 27.59
N CYS A 84 5.84 6.11 26.61
CA CYS A 84 7.13 5.73 26.05
C CYS A 84 7.66 6.79 25.05
N PRO A 85 8.97 6.79 24.74
CA PRO A 85 9.54 7.62 23.68
C PRO A 85 8.88 7.42 22.33
N TYR A 86 8.82 8.48 21.52
CA TYR A 86 8.33 8.39 20.15
C TYR A 86 9.23 9.10 19.14
N THR A 87 9.07 8.75 17.86
CA THR A 87 9.77 9.41 16.75
C THR A 87 8.82 9.63 15.57
N ILE A 88 8.87 10.82 14.97
CA ILE A 88 8.21 11.07 13.70
C ILE A 88 9.14 10.59 12.59
N THR A 89 8.83 9.43 12.00
CA THR A 89 9.68 8.77 11.00
C THR A 89 9.27 9.07 9.55
N GLY A 90 8.09 9.61 9.36
CA GLY A 90 7.43 9.55 8.05
C GLY A 90 7.01 8.12 7.69
N LEU A 91 6.51 7.93 6.48
CA LEU A 91 6.19 6.62 5.95
C LEU A 91 7.46 6.00 5.34
N PRO A 92 7.91 4.81 5.79
CA PRO A 92 9.02 4.11 5.16
C PRO A 92 8.65 3.71 3.73
N VAL A 93 9.41 4.20 2.76
CA VAL A 93 9.27 3.87 1.34
C VAL A 93 10.53 3.20 0.82
N ARG A 94 10.40 2.39 -0.23
CA ARG A 94 11.56 1.76 -0.88
C ARG A 94 12.45 2.84 -1.49
N ALA A 95 13.75 2.78 -1.23
CA ALA A 95 14.73 3.77 -1.72
C ALA A 95 14.68 3.97 -3.26
N GLY A 96 14.37 2.91 -4.02
CA GLY A 96 14.26 2.97 -5.48
C GLY A 96 13.17 3.93 -6.01
N ILE A 97 12.13 4.24 -5.21
CA ILE A 97 11.02 5.10 -5.65
C ILE A 97 11.48 6.52 -6.02
N LEU A 98 12.56 7.02 -5.38
CA LEU A 98 13.04 8.39 -5.58
C LEU A 98 14.29 8.48 -6.48
N GLN A 99 14.74 7.39 -7.08
CA GLN A 99 16.03 7.35 -7.77
C GLN A 99 15.95 7.51 -9.29
N LYS A 100 14.80 7.22 -9.91
CA LYS A 100 14.66 7.29 -11.38
C LYS A 100 14.20 8.67 -11.83
N THR A 101 14.80 9.17 -12.93
CA THR A 101 14.25 10.33 -13.61
C THR A 101 13.06 9.93 -14.50
N LYS A 102 12.23 10.89 -14.87
CA LYS A 102 11.08 10.68 -15.76
C LYS A 102 11.51 10.12 -17.12
N GLU A 103 12.58 10.65 -17.69
CA GLU A 103 13.11 10.23 -18.99
C GLU A 103 13.60 8.77 -18.95
N GLN A 104 14.31 8.40 -17.88
CA GLN A 104 14.78 7.03 -17.68
C GLN A 104 13.59 6.06 -17.55
N ALA A 105 12.61 6.42 -16.76
CA ALA A 105 11.43 5.61 -16.53
C ALA A 105 10.59 5.42 -17.82
N ARG A 106 10.36 6.50 -18.57
CA ARG A 106 9.63 6.43 -19.85
C ARG A 106 10.36 5.58 -20.88
N LYS A 107 11.67 5.72 -20.98
CA LYS A 107 12.51 4.87 -21.85
C LYS A 107 12.42 3.38 -21.48
N GLU A 108 12.44 3.05 -20.19
CA GLU A 108 12.26 1.67 -19.70
C GLU A 108 10.88 1.10 -20.06
N LEU A 109 9.84 1.93 -19.98
CA LEU A 109 8.46 1.54 -20.31
C LEU A 109 8.19 1.51 -21.82
N GLY A 110 9.07 2.10 -22.65
CA GLY A 110 8.89 2.26 -24.07
C GLY A 110 7.87 3.36 -24.42
N PHE A 111 7.66 4.32 -23.52
CA PHE A 111 6.73 5.44 -23.67
C PHE A 111 7.43 6.66 -24.30
N ASP A 112 6.66 7.43 -25.06
CA ASP A 112 7.08 8.73 -25.57
C ASP A 112 6.85 9.85 -24.52
N ASP A 113 7.10 11.11 -24.91
CA ASP A 113 6.95 12.29 -24.04
C ASP A 113 5.50 12.77 -23.86
N SER A 114 4.53 12.04 -24.40
CA SER A 114 3.12 12.34 -24.18
C SER A 114 2.73 12.21 -22.72
N MET A 115 1.60 12.82 -22.34
CA MET A 115 1.06 12.73 -20.98
C MET A 115 0.97 11.27 -20.52
N CYS A 116 1.51 10.98 -19.34
CA CYS A 116 1.48 9.65 -18.73
C CYS A 116 0.57 9.63 -17.50
N ILE A 117 -0.47 8.82 -17.56
CA ILE A 117 -1.40 8.60 -16.46
C ILE A 117 -1.06 7.26 -15.80
N LEU A 118 -0.91 7.27 -14.48
CA LEU A 118 -0.83 6.07 -13.66
C LEU A 118 -2.10 5.97 -12.79
N SER A 119 -2.84 4.88 -12.91
CA SER A 119 -4.06 4.66 -12.13
C SER A 119 -4.05 3.31 -11.41
N PHE A 120 -4.45 3.29 -10.14
CA PHE A 120 -4.50 2.05 -9.35
C PHE A 120 -5.34 2.21 -8.07
N GLY A 121 -5.91 1.10 -7.60
CA GLY A 121 -6.72 1.04 -6.38
C GLY A 121 -6.02 0.40 -5.18
N GLY A 122 -4.70 0.14 -5.27
CA GLY A 122 -3.93 -0.68 -4.33
C GLY A 122 -3.84 -2.15 -4.76
N SER A 123 -3.22 -3.01 -3.95
CA SER A 123 -2.96 -4.42 -4.30
C SER A 123 -4.22 -5.24 -4.56
N LEU A 124 -5.29 -4.97 -3.82
CA LEU A 124 -6.58 -5.61 -4.03
C LEU A 124 -7.40 -4.94 -5.16
N GLY A 125 -7.04 -3.70 -5.52
CA GLY A 125 -7.85 -2.88 -6.41
C GLY A 125 -8.93 -2.09 -5.66
N ALA A 126 -9.65 -1.25 -6.40
CA ALA A 126 -10.81 -0.50 -5.93
C ALA A 126 -11.87 -0.46 -7.03
N GLY A 127 -13.08 -0.96 -6.73
CA GLY A 127 -14.17 -1.04 -7.71
C GLY A 127 -14.43 0.31 -8.38
N CYS A 128 -14.59 1.38 -7.61
CA CYS A 128 -14.87 2.71 -8.15
C CYS A 128 -13.76 3.25 -9.09
N ILE A 129 -12.48 2.94 -8.84
CA ILE A 129 -11.40 3.33 -9.75
C ILE A 129 -11.46 2.48 -11.02
N ASN A 130 -11.66 1.17 -10.90
CA ASN A 130 -11.77 0.29 -12.05
C ASN A 130 -12.96 0.69 -12.93
N GLU A 131 -14.14 0.95 -12.38
CA GLU A 131 -15.33 1.41 -13.11
C GLU A 131 -15.04 2.68 -13.92
N VAL A 132 -14.40 3.69 -13.31
CA VAL A 132 -13.99 4.90 -14.02
C VAL A 132 -12.98 4.60 -15.14
N MET A 133 -12.03 3.71 -14.91
CA MET A 133 -11.01 3.35 -15.90
C MET A 133 -11.58 2.50 -17.03
N GLU A 134 -12.63 1.70 -16.79
CA GLU A 134 -13.37 0.97 -17.82
C GLU A 134 -14.05 1.90 -18.84
N GLU A 135 -14.33 3.15 -18.45
CA GLU A 135 -14.84 4.18 -19.36
C GLU A 135 -13.72 5.07 -19.93
N LEU A 136 -12.82 5.55 -19.07
CA LEU A 136 -11.79 6.52 -19.44
C LEU A 136 -10.77 5.95 -20.42
N ILE A 137 -10.30 4.71 -20.24
CA ILE A 137 -9.29 4.11 -21.12
C ILE A 137 -9.86 3.93 -22.54
N PRO A 138 -11.03 3.30 -22.74
CA PRO A 138 -11.63 3.22 -24.06
C PRO A 138 -11.91 4.58 -24.71
N TRP A 139 -12.32 5.56 -23.89
CA TRP A 139 -12.62 6.90 -24.40
C TRP A 139 -11.38 7.57 -25.01
N HIS A 140 -10.25 7.67 -24.27
CA HIS A 140 -9.07 8.33 -24.79
C HIS A 140 -8.41 7.56 -25.95
N VAL A 141 -8.45 6.22 -25.92
CA VAL A 141 -7.90 5.39 -27.01
C VAL A 141 -8.70 5.57 -28.31
N LYS A 142 -10.04 5.49 -28.23
CA LYS A 142 -10.91 5.62 -29.40
C LYS A 142 -10.90 7.03 -30.01
N ASN A 143 -10.62 8.05 -29.19
CA ASN A 143 -10.47 9.43 -29.65
C ASN A 143 -9.04 9.75 -30.11
N GLY A 144 -8.15 8.76 -30.18
CA GLY A 144 -6.78 8.94 -30.68
C GLY A 144 -5.92 9.90 -29.87
N MET A 145 -6.22 10.03 -28.55
CA MET A 145 -5.47 10.92 -27.68
C MET A 145 -4.07 10.38 -27.42
N ALA A 146 -3.06 11.25 -27.49
CA ALA A 146 -1.68 10.92 -27.20
C ALA A 146 -1.47 10.83 -25.67
N ILE A 147 -1.95 9.75 -25.06
CA ILE A 147 -1.84 9.48 -23.62
C ILE A 147 -1.21 8.12 -23.41
N ASN A 148 -0.12 8.08 -22.67
CA ASN A 148 0.44 6.87 -22.11
C ASN A 148 -0.35 6.53 -20.83
N HIS A 149 -0.89 5.33 -20.71
CA HIS A 149 -1.71 4.98 -19.54
C HIS A 149 -1.27 3.65 -18.94
N ILE A 150 -0.92 3.69 -17.65
CA ILE A 150 -0.62 2.51 -16.84
C ILE A 150 -1.78 2.32 -15.87
N HIS A 151 -2.39 1.13 -15.86
CA HIS A 151 -3.47 0.82 -14.94
C HIS A 151 -3.25 -0.50 -14.21
N GLY A 152 -3.36 -0.46 -12.86
CA GLY A 152 -3.36 -1.64 -11.99
C GLY A 152 -4.76 -1.93 -11.45
N TYR A 153 -5.46 -2.94 -12.01
CA TYR A 153 -6.86 -3.23 -11.63
C TYR A 153 -6.99 -4.01 -10.30
N GLY A 154 -5.90 -4.63 -9.82
CA GLY A 154 -5.88 -5.37 -8.57
C GLY A 154 -6.66 -6.69 -8.59
N GLY A 155 -6.54 -7.46 -7.50
CA GLY A 155 -7.15 -8.78 -7.40
C GLY A 155 -8.68 -8.80 -7.55
N MET A 156 -9.38 -7.74 -7.11
CA MET A 156 -10.84 -7.63 -7.25
C MET A 156 -11.28 -7.45 -8.70
N GLY A 157 -10.43 -6.87 -9.55
CA GLY A 157 -10.70 -6.66 -10.99
C GLY A 157 -10.27 -7.82 -11.89
N ARG A 158 -9.72 -8.91 -11.35
CA ARG A 158 -9.07 -9.99 -12.11
C ARG A 158 -9.92 -10.54 -13.25
N GLU A 159 -11.20 -10.70 -13.06
CA GLU A 159 -12.12 -11.27 -14.06
C GLU A 159 -12.84 -10.17 -14.85
N SER A 160 -13.36 -9.14 -14.14
CA SER A 160 -14.22 -8.11 -14.71
C SER A 160 -13.46 -7.14 -15.62
N PHE A 161 -12.31 -6.61 -15.18
CA PHE A 161 -11.62 -5.57 -15.91
C PHE A 161 -11.08 -6.03 -17.28
N PRO A 162 -10.38 -7.19 -17.39
CA PRO A 162 -9.99 -7.70 -18.69
C PRO A 162 -11.17 -8.03 -19.61
N ALA A 163 -12.30 -8.46 -19.06
CA ALA A 163 -13.52 -8.70 -19.83
C ALA A 163 -14.10 -7.40 -20.39
N ALA A 164 -14.17 -6.34 -19.59
CA ALA A 164 -14.63 -5.01 -20.01
C ALA A 164 -13.74 -4.43 -21.11
N MET A 165 -12.40 -4.49 -20.95
CA MET A 165 -11.46 -4.03 -21.98
C MET A 165 -11.63 -4.80 -23.29
N ARG A 166 -11.79 -6.12 -23.23
CA ARG A 166 -12.04 -6.95 -24.42
C ARG A 166 -13.35 -6.59 -25.12
N ALA A 167 -14.42 -6.39 -24.33
CA ALA A 167 -15.72 -5.95 -24.88
C ALA A 167 -15.64 -4.58 -25.56
N ALA A 168 -14.80 -3.69 -25.02
CA ALA A 168 -14.54 -2.37 -25.60
C ALA A 168 -13.59 -2.39 -26.81
N GLY A 169 -12.97 -3.55 -27.13
CA GLY A 169 -11.94 -3.67 -28.18
C GLY A 169 -10.59 -3.04 -27.82
N ILE A 170 -10.28 -2.93 -26.52
CA ILE A 170 -9.04 -2.33 -26.01
C ILE A 170 -8.05 -3.44 -25.62
N PRO A 171 -6.81 -3.43 -26.13
CA PRO A 171 -5.79 -4.38 -25.73
C PRO A 171 -5.28 -4.07 -24.33
N MET A 172 -4.89 -5.10 -23.57
CA MET A 172 -4.28 -4.93 -22.25
C MET A 172 -2.88 -4.31 -22.31
N ARG A 173 -2.25 -4.36 -23.48
CA ARG A 173 -0.93 -3.75 -23.72
C ARG A 173 -0.82 -3.26 -25.17
N SER A 174 -0.26 -2.07 -25.35
CA SER A 174 0.15 -1.47 -26.62
C SER A 174 1.33 -0.54 -26.37
N ASP A 175 1.77 0.19 -27.38
CA ASP A 175 2.85 1.19 -27.26
C ASP A 175 2.52 2.29 -26.24
N ARG A 176 1.24 2.54 -25.95
CA ARG A 176 0.77 3.57 -25.00
C ARG A 176 -0.05 3.03 -23.84
N LEU A 177 -0.33 1.73 -23.82
CA LEU A 177 -1.14 1.11 -22.76
C LEU A 177 -0.37 0.00 -22.06
N ARG A 178 -0.46 0.03 -20.73
CA ARG A 178 -0.01 -1.05 -19.86
C ARG A 178 -1.06 -1.30 -18.78
N ILE A 179 -1.92 -2.30 -18.99
CA ILE A 179 -2.96 -2.69 -18.06
C ILE A 179 -2.59 -4.04 -17.45
N THR A 180 -2.50 -4.10 -16.13
CA THR A 180 -2.02 -5.28 -15.40
C THR A 180 -2.80 -5.47 -14.09
N GLU A 181 -2.82 -6.70 -13.59
CA GLU A 181 -3.44 -6.97 -12.28
C GLU A 181 -2.67 -6.26 -11.16
N TYR A 182 -1.35 -6.37 -11.18
CA TYR A 182 -0.48 -5.78 -10.17
C TYR A 182 0.73 -5.09 -10.82
N ILE A 183 1.09 -3.93 -10.32
CA ILE A 183 2.24 -3.14 -10.79
C ILE A 183 3.44 -3.50 -9.91
N HIS A 184 4.38 -4.29 -10.45
CA HIS A 184 5.56 -4.74 -9.71
C HIS A 184 6.68 -3.69 -9.66
N ASP A 185 6.80 -2.89 -10.70
CA ASP A 185 7.79 -1.81 -10.91
C ASP A 185 7.17 -0.42 -10.65
N MET A 186 6.50 -0.28 -9.51
CA MET A 186 5.80 0.95 -9.13
C MET A 186 6.73 2.17 -9.11
N ASP A 187 8.01 1.99 -8.76
CA ASP A 187 9.04 3.02 -8.82
C ASP A 187 9.20 3.61 -10.23
N THR A 188 9.29 2.76 -11.24
CA THR A 188 9.37 3.17 -12.65
C THR A 188 8.07 3.83 -13.09
N CYS A 189 6.91 3.26 -12.74
CA CYS A 189 5.61 3.80 -13.12
C CYS A 189 5.33 5.17 -12.49
N LEU A 190 5.67 5.36 -11.22
CA LEU A 190 5.55 6.65 -10.53
C LEU A 190 6.48 7.71 -11.13
N ALA A 191 7.73 7.35 -11.42
CA ALA A 191 8.69 8.28 -12.03
C ALA A 191 8.26 8.72 -13.43
N ALA A 192 7.61 7.83 -14.23
CA ALA A 192 7.12 8.14 -15.57
C ALA A 192 5.86 9.02 -15.58
N ALA A 193 5.04 8.98 -14.51
CA ALA A 193 3.72 9.59 -14.49
C ALA A 193 3.75 11.12 -14.40
N ASP A 194 2.80 11.75 -15.11
CA ASP A 194 2.43 13.17 -14.95
C ASP A 194 1.22 13.32 -14.04
N LEU A 195 0.33 12.33 -14.05
CA LEU A 195 -0.88 12.30 -13.25
C LEU A 195 -1.03 10.93 -12.60
N VAL A 196 -1.31 10.92 -11.30
CA VAL A 196 -1.61 9.70 -10.55
C VAL A 196 -3.07 9.74 -10.09
N ILE A 197 -3.83 8.69 -10.43
CA ILE A 197 -5.22 8.49 -10.00
C ILE A 197 -5.26 7.27 -9.07
N CYS A 198 -5.47 7.52 -7.79
CA CYS A 198 -5.42 6.46 -6.78
C CYS A 198 -6.37 6.75 -5.61
N ARG A 199 -6.47 5.81 -4.68
CA ARG A 199 -7.15 6.06 -3.41
C ARG A 199 -6.25 6.90 -2.50
N ALA A 200 -6.85 7.79 -1.72
CA ALA A 200 -6.16 8.54 -0.66
C ALA A 200 -5.89 7.62 0.55
N GLY A 201 -5.02 6.64 0.38
CA GLY A 201 -4.58 5.74 1.43
C GLY A 201 -3.34 6.28 2.15
N ALA A 202 -3.11 5.82 3.39
CA ALA A 202 -1.96 6.26 4.19
C ALA A 202 -0.60 5.90 3.56
N SER A 203 -0.56 4.89 2.70
CA SER A 203 0.66 4.41 2.03
C SER A 203 0.68 4.70 0.51
N THR A 204 -0.11 5.67 0.07
CA THR A 204 -0.17 6.06 -1.34
C THR A 204 0.67 7.27 -1.61
#